data_0fd5878a68ca1fa92ad100a4cbac8d3f
#
_entry.id   0fd5878a68ca1fa92ad100a4cbac8d3f
#
_cell.length_a   1.000
_cell.length_b   1.000
_cell.length_c   1.000
_cell.angle_alpha   90.00
_cell.angle_beta   90.00
_cell.angle_gamma   90.00
#
_symmetry.space_group_name_H-M   'P 1'
#
loop_
_entity.id
_entity.type
_entity.pdbx_description
1 polymer ?
#
loop_
_entity_poly.entity_id
_entity_poly.type
_entity_poly.pdbx_seq_one_letter_code
_entity_poly.pdbx_strand_id
1 'polypeptide(L)'
;MHYFTNKRGLPVLTGKWRSTLTAILGVALVCGVTLQAAPGLAHARAHAAGGKTIVVDYIADFSSLDSARCYDTQCYPFMHAMYDQLVGYDTAHGTGLSLIPDAAAAMPAISNGGKTYTFQLRHDVHFWNGRLVTAADWVYSFQRIIDPKSQAGAAAFWQGIVGATRFAAGKATSVSGIKAAGKFGLRIDLLSPDSTFLYVLAMPFGSVVDKNQIAKYGKSYGAQHPMGTGPYEFKDYKSGQRLTLARNPHYFRPGTGHVDSIEADIGVSTETAFLRIQRGQADLDGDFPTPIPPAEFLNVLSDPTLSKRVAKQVQVATQYIAMNTQMKPFDNVLVRRAVNYAINKPLLVRLVNGRGSATATFLPPLMPGYGKYALYSYNPAKARQLLKQAGYPDGFSTTFYSDNSADDPRISQAIVPMLGAIGIKAQLKVLPGPQWQAIVQSKGKSPITWTAWYQDFPDPNDWYEPIMSCASAVPGTFNMSFYCNPKVDAFAHKLKIMTDRAARLRLYPQLDKMVMEDAPVAPVFNSVFYSLPSTSMKRYSISASPWTLVFQDYVKG
;
A
#
# COMPACT_ATOMS: atom_id res chain seq x y z
N MET A 1 -32.16 -20.03 31.12
CA MET A 1 -32.25 -20.89 32.34
C MET A 1 -30.88 -20.91 33.00
N HIS A 2 -30.87 -20.47 34.23
CA HIS A 2 -29.85 -20.50 35.30
C HIS A 2 -28.62 -19.58 35.22
N TYR A 3 -28.76 -18.58 36.08
CA TYR A 3 -27.80 -17.75 36.80
C TYR A 3 -26.76 -18.56 37.58
N PHE A 4 -25.53 -18.04 37.72
CA PHE A 4 -24.81 -18.04 38.99
C PHE A 4 -23.96 -16.77 39.14
N THR A 5 -24.36 -15.98 40.14
CA THR A 5 -23.62 -14.88 40.75
C THR A 5 -22.55 -15.43 41.69
N ASN A 6 -21.39 -14.80 41.81
CA ASN A 6 -20.63 -14.83 43.06
C ASN A 6 -19.94 -13.51 43.35
N LYS A 7 -20.41 -12.87 44.43
CA LYS A 7 -19.79 -11.73 45.12
C LYS A 7 -18.65 -12.23 46.00
N ARG A 8 -17.51 -11.57 46.04
CA ARG A 8 -16.69 -11.44 47.26
C ARG A 8 -15.92 -10.11 47.22
N GLY A 9 -16.02 -9.41 48.39
CA GLY A 9 -15.60 -8.03 48.60
C GLY A 9 -14.13 -7.88 48.91
N LEU A 10 -13.68 -6.65 48.74
CA LEU A 10 -12.38 -6.10 49.16
C LEU A 10 -12.41 -5.69 50.66
N PRO A 11 -11.30 -5.83 51.42
CA PRO A 11 -11.12 -5.08 52.64
C PRO A 11 -10.32 -3.80 52.43
N VAL A 12 -10.86 -2.72 52.95
CA VAL A 12 -10.22 -1.42 53.12
C VAL A 12 -9.31 -1.48 54.35
N LEU A 13 -8.07 -1.08 54.24
CA LEU A 13 -7.18 -0.81 55.37
C LEU A 13 -6.81 0.68 55.41
N THR A 14 -7.37 1.35 56.44
CA THR A 14 -6.99 2.67 56.91
C THR A 14 -5.87 2.53 57.95
N GLY A 15 -4.76 3.26 57.75
CA GLY A 15 -3.65 3.35 58.73
C GLY A 15 -3.08 4.75 58.80
N LYS A 16 -3.18 5.33 60.00
CA LYS A 16 -2.85 6.72 60.36
C LYS A 16 -1.35 6.98 60.38
N TRP A 17 -1.00 8.19 60.00
CA TRP A 17 0.30 8.80 60.16
C TRP A 17 0.61 9.13 61.63
N ARG A 18 1.85 8.90 62.08
CA ARG A 18 2.50 9.63 63.18
C ARG A 18 3.95 9.96 62.81
N SER A 19 4.24 11.20 62.92
CA SER A 19 5.55 11.84 62.80
C SER A 19 6.45 11.51 63.99
N THR A 20 7.75 11.30 63.76
CA THR A 20 8.81 11.55 64.74
C THR A 20 10.08 12.02 64.05
N LEU A 21 10.49 13.25 64.36
CA LEU A 21 11.80 13.79 64.06
C LEU A 21 12.82 13.18 65.03
N THR A 22 13.99 12.77 64.55
CA THR A 22 15.20 12.71 65.36
C THR A 22 16.42 12.98 64.44
N ALA A 23 17.17 14.02 64.77
CA ALA A 23 18.42 14.41 64.12
C ALA A 23 19.60 13.61 64.72
N ILE A 24 20.53 13.13 63.92
CA ILE A 24 21.91 12.79 64.32
C ILE A 24 22.87 12.95 63.16
N LEU A 25 23.82 13.80 63.35
CA LEU A 25 25.20 13.98 62.84
C LEU A 25 25.74 13.11 61.68
N GLY A 26 26.49 13.82 60.86
CA GLY A 26 27.23 13.46 59.67
C GLY A 26 28.36 12.42 59.84
N VAL A 27 28.50 11.65 58.76
CA VAL A 27 29.78 11.06 58.32
C VAL A 27 29.85 11.24 56.80
N ALA A 28 30.88 11.96 56.36
CA ALA A 28 31.16 12.07 54.93
C ALA A 28 31.71 10.74 54.42
N LEU A 29 30.95 10.06 53.58
CA LEU A 29 31.43 8.93 52.79
C LEU A 29 31.38 9.33 51.32
N VAL A 30 32.56 9.45 50.73
CA VAL A 30 32.77 9.64 49.28
C VAL A 30 32.31 8.37 48.62
N CYS A 31 31.06 8.33 48.13
CA CYS A 31 30.59 7.31 47.20
C CYS A 31 30.80 7.83 45.77
N GLY A 32 31.78 7.21 45.10
CA GLY A 32 31.93 7.38 43.65
C GLY A 32 30.65 6.98 42.94
N VAL A 33 29.97 7.95 42.34
CA VAL A 33 28.84 7.71 41.43
C VAL A 33 29.44 7.17 40.15
N THR A 34 29.46 5.86 40.00
CA THR A 34 29.58 5.22 38.68
C THR A 34 28.30 5.54 37.92
N LEU A 35 28.39 6.48 36.97
CA LEU A 35 27.35 6.61 35.93
C LEU A 35 27.25 5.26 35.20
N GLN A 36 26.27 4.48 35.54
CA GLN A 36 25.82 3.41 34.64
C GLN A 36 25.16 4.08 33.45
N ALA A 37 25.90 4.17 32.35
CA ALA A 37 25.35 4.54 31.06
C ALA A 37 24.25 3.54 30.70
N ALA A 38 23.04 4.06 30.46
CA ALA A 38 21.94 3.27 29.94
C ALA A 38 22.37 2.58 28.63
N PRO A 39 22.07 1.28 28.43
CA PRO A 39 22.43 0.57 27.20
C PRO A 39 21.40 0.94 26.11
N GLY A 40 21.60 2.10 25.47
CA GLY A 40 20.66 2.61 24.49
C GLY A 40 21.26 3.34 23.29
N LEU A 41 22.57 3.47 23.19
CA LEU A 41 23.20 4.26 22.11
C LEU A 41 24.56 3.71 21.69
N ALA A 42 24.60 2.46 21.19
CA ALA A 42 25.84 1.97 20.55
C ALA A 42 25.53 0.87 19.52
N HIS A 43 24.87 1.23 18.41
CA HIS A 43 24.92 0.44 17.19
C HIS A 43 25.39 1.29 16.00
N ALA A 44 26.38 2.16 16.22
CA ALA A 44 27.25 2.59 15.13
C ALA A 44 28.23 1.44 14.83
N ARG A 45 27.74 0.33 14.26
CA ARG A 45 28.62 -0.62 13.61
C ARG A 45 29.22 0.08 12.39
N ALA A 46 30.54 0.19 12.35
CA ALA A 46 31.27 0.51 11.14
C ALA A 46 30.74 -0.41 10.02
N HIS A 47 30.22 0.20 8.93
CA HIS A 47 29.93 -0.53 7.71
C HIS A 47 31.20 -1.30 7.32
N ALA A 48 31.06 -2.57 6.98
CA ALA A 48 32.19 -3.38 6.53
C ALA A 48 32.88 -2.63 5.39
N ALA A 49 34.15 -2.30 5.61
CA ALA A 49 34.95 -1.56 4.64
C ALA A 49 35.05 -2.39 3.36
N GLY A 50 34.43 -1.91 2.26
CA GLY A 50 34.65 -2.42 0.92
C GLY A 50 33.45 -2.55 -0.01
N GLY A 51 32.22 -2.71 0.47
CA GLY A 51 31.05 -2.92 -0.39
C GLY A 51 30.10 -1.70 -0.46
N LYS A 52 29.42 -1.51 -1.60
CA LYS A 52 28.39 -0.47 -1.78
C LYS A 52 27.07 -0.96 -1.19
N THR A 53 26.71 -0.49 0.00
CA THR A 53 25.45 -0.81 0.69
C THR A 53 24.49 0.37 0.64
N ILE A 54 23.26 0.16 0.20
CA ILE A 54 22.15 1.13 0.39
C ILE A 54 21.54 0.87 1.77
N VAL A 55 21.43 1.89 2.60
CA VAL A 55 20.70 1.86 3.87
C VAL A 55 19.41 2.63 3.73
N VAL A 56 18.28 1.97 3.99
CA VAL A 56 16.92 2.53 3.93
C VAL A 56 16.28 2.45 5.29
N ASP A 57 15.80 3.55 5.81
CA ASP A 57 15.10 3.61 7.09
C ASP A 57 13.59 3.43 6.91
N TYR A 58 12.94 2.71 7.84
CA TYR A 58 11.50 2.49 7.90
C TYR A 58 10.99 2.63 9.33
N ILE A 59 9.82 3.26 9.50
CA ILE A 59 9.16 3.39 10.80
C ILE A 59 8.46 2.07 11.20
N ALA A 60 7.81 1.42 10.24
CA ALA A 60 7.05 0.19 10.47
C ALA A 60 7.78 -1.04 9.93
N ASP A 61 7.51 -2.18 10.54
CA ASP A 61 8.00 -3.47 10.06
C ASP A 61 7.17 -3.98 8.87
N PHE A 62 7.72 -4.93 8.12
CA PHE A 62 7.07 -5.55 6.97
C PHE A 62 6.04 -6.59 7.42
N SER A 63 4.90 -6.65 6.71
CA SER A 63 3.88 -7.66 7.00
C SER A 63 4.39 -9.09 6.76
N SER A 64 5.20 -9.28 5.73
CA SER A 64 5.81 -10.58 5.38
C SER A 64 6.89 -10.43 4.32
N LEU A 65 7.87 -11.35 4.31
CA LEU A 65 8.79 -11.56 3.18
C LEU A 65 8.36 -12.73 2.29
N ASP A 66 7.19 -13.30 2.52
CA ASP A 66 6.52 -14.25 1.62
C ASP A 66 5.70 -13.47 0.58
N SER A 67 6.04 -13.60 -0.70
CA SER A 67 5.40 -12.86 -1.78
C SER A 67 3.87 -13.05 -1.82
N ALA A 68 3.33 -14.20 -1.43
CA ALA A 68 1.89 -14.42 -1.38
C ALA A 68 1.18 -13.65 -0.25
N ARG A 69 1.90 -13.21 0.79
CA ARG A 69 1.34 -12.58 1.98
C ARG A 69 1.66 -11.09 2.11
N CYS A 70 2.72 -10.63 1.45
CA CYS A 70 3.10 -9.24 1.43
C CYS A 70 2.05 -8.41 0.68
N TYR A 71 1.22 -7.65 1.40
CA TYR A 71 0.23 -6.75 0.81
C TYR A 71 0.24 -5.39 1.52
N ASP A 72 1.42 -4.79 1.54
CA ASP A 72 1.64 -3.42 2.02
C ASP A 72 2.69 -2.71 1.17
N THR A 73 2.67 -1.39 1.18
CA THR A 73 3.56 -0.56 0.37
C THR A 73 5.02 -0.64 0.82
N GLN A 74 5.29 -1.01 2.08
CA GLN A 74 6.64 -1.13 2.64
C GLN A 74 7.34 -2.40 2.15
N CYS A 75 6.61 -3.52 2.05
CA CYS A 75 7.22 -4.77 1.60
C CYS A 75 7.39 -4.87 0.07
N TYR A 76 6.60 -4.14 -0.73
CA TYR A 76 6.63 -4.24 -2.20
C TYR A 76 8.01 -4.01 -2.82
N PRO A 77 8.80 -2.98 -2.45
CA PRO A 77 10.14 -2.78 -3.00
C PRO A 77 11.07 -3.99 -2.78
N PHE A 78 10.94 -4.66 -1.62
CA PHE A 78 11.74 -5.84 -1.30
C PHE A 78 11.25 -7.07 -2.06
N MET A 79 9.93 -7.22 -2.25
CA MET A 79 9.40 -8.29 -3.10
C MET A 79 9.93 -8.18 -4.53
N HIS A 80 9.99 -6.97 -5.07
CA HIS A 80 10.54 -6.74 -6.41
C HIS A 80 12.07 -6.93 -6.48
N ALA A 81 12.79 -6.69 -5.39
CA ALA A 81 14.22 -6.98 -5.30
C ALA A 81 14.53 -8.49 -5.15
N MET A 82 13.63 -9.24 -4.52
CA MET A 82 13.85 -10.64 -4.13
C MET A 82 13.26 -11.64 -5.11
N TYR A 83 12.22 -11.29 -5.84
CA TYR A 83 11.45 -12.22 -6.67
C TYR A 83 11.23 -11.68 -8.07
N ASP A 84 11.10 -12.60 -9.04
CA ASP A 84 10.65 -12.27 -10.41
C ASP A 84 9.23 -12.77 -10.65
N GLN A 85 8.53 -12.07 -11.55
CA GLN A 85 7.22 -12.40 -12.05
C GLN A 85 7.32 -12.87 -13.52
N LEU A 86 6.21 -13.32 -14.13
CA LEU A 86 6.20 -13.62 -15.58
C LEU A 86 6.41 -12.37 -16.42
N VAL A 87 5.79 -11.28 -16.00
CA VAL A 87 5.88 -9.94 -16.58
C VAL A 87 6.12 -8.93 -15.47
N GLY A 88 6.82 -7.86 -15.76
CA GLY A 88 7.13 -6.79 -14.81
C GLY A 88 6.90 -5.42 -15.43
N TYR A 89 7.26 -4.36 -14.70
CA TYR A 89 7.16 -2.98 -15.19
C TYR A 89 8.47 -2.50 -15.77
N ASP A 90 8.40 -1.75 -16.88
CA ASP A 90 9.55 -1.02 -17.43
C ASP A 90 9.82 0.25 -16.61
N THR A 91 10.52 0.09 -15.49
CA THR A 91 10.84 1.20 -14.58
C THR A 91 11.94 2.12 -15.12
N ALA A 92 12.66 1.69 -16.15
CA ALA A 92 13.76 2.44 -16.75
C ALA A 92 13.28 3.46 -17.79
N HIS A 93 12.10 3.26 -18.40
CA HIS A 93 11.61 4.08 -19.50
C HIS A 93 10.19 4.61 -19.27
N GLY A 94 9.93 5.80 -19.80
CA GLY A 94 8.60 6.41 -19.81
C GLY A 94 8.06 6.71 -18.42
N THR A 95 6.81 6.31 -18.16
CA THR A 95 6.14 6.51 -16.87
C THR A 95 6.44 5.41 -15.84
N GLY A 96 7.13 4.34 -16.24
CA GLY A 96 7.33 3.16 -15.40
C GLY A 96 6.06 2.29 -15.23
N LEU A 97 5.04 2.47 -16.06
CA LEU A 97 3.74 1.80 -15.96
C LEU A 97 3.48 0.77 -17.07
N SER A 98 4.38 0.68 -18.04
CA SER A 98 4.28 -0.28 -19.15
C SER A 98 4.77 -1.65 -18.71
N LEU A 99 4.07 -2.71 -19.15
CA LEU A 99 4.50 -4.09 -18.89
C LEU A 99 5.53 -4.56 -19.92
N ILE A 100 6.54 -5.27 -19.43
CA ILE A 100 7.57 -5.95 -20.21
C ILE A 100 7.68 -7.42 -19.76
N PRO A 101 8.25 -8.32 -20.60
CA PRO A 101 8.59 -9.66 -20.14
C PRO A 101 9.59 -9.61 -18.99
N ASP A 102 9.42 -10.53 -18.00
CA ASP A 102 10.33 -10.68 -16.87
C ASP A 102 10.96 -12.08 -16.87
N ALA A 103 10.44 -13.03 -16.11
CA ALA A 103 10.84 -14.43 -16.19
C ALA A 103 10.27 -15.14 -17.44
N ALA A 104 9.28 -14.56 -18.11
CA ALA A 104 8.89 -14.98 -19.46
C ALA A 104 9.90 -14.47 -20.51
N ALA A 105 10.16 -15.26 -21.55
CA ALA A 105 11.05 -14.89 -22.65
C ALA A 105 10.46 -13.80 -23.57
N ALA A 106 9.13 -13.70 -23.60
CA ALA A 106 8.37 -12.71 -24.36
C ALA A 106 7.01 -12.48 -23.68
N MET A 107 6.29 -11.42 -24.09
CA MET A 107 4.87 -11.27 -23.72
C MET A 107 4.07 -12.50 -24.23
N PRO A 108 3.01 -12.93 -23.51
CA PRO A 108 2.29 -14.16 -23.86
C PRO A 108 1.55 -14.05 -25.19
N ALA A 109 1.43 -15.16 -25.89
CA ALA A 109 0.42 -15.29 -26.92
C ALA A 109 -0.97 -15.35 -26.28
N ILE A 110 -1.86 -14.43 -26.69
CA ILE A 110 -3.24 -14.36 -26.20
C ILE A 110 -4.16 -14.89 -27.28
N SER A 111 -5.01 -15.87 -26.93
CA SER A 111 -5.91 -16.54 -27.86
C SER A 111 -7.28 -16.78 -27.25
N ASN A 112 -8.16 -17.48 -27.96
CA ASN A 112 -9.52 -17.81 -27.49
C ASN A 112 -10.29 -16.56 -27.02
N GLY A 113 -10.21 -15.45 -27.82
CA GLY A 113 -10.90 -14.20 -27.51
C GLY A 113 -10.46 -13.55 -26.20
N GLY A 114 -9.18 -13.63 -25.84
CA GLY A 114 -8.63 -13.00 -24.62
C GLY A 114 -8.70 -13.89 -23.38
N LYS A 115 -9.05 -15.17 -23.52
CA LYS A 115 -9.21 -16.09 -22.37
C LYS A 115 -8.04 -17.04 -22.16
N THR A 116 -7.14 -17.20 -23.13
CA THR A 116 -6.00 -18.13 -23.03
C THR A 116 -4.70 -17.37 -23.18
N TYR A 117 -3.82 -17.50 -22.19
CA TYR A 117 -2.47 -16.90 -22.16
C TYR A 117 -1.45 -18.03 -22.21
N THR A 118 -0.57 -18.00 -23.23
CA THR A 118 0.51 -18.99 -23.39
C THR A 118 1.86 -18.27 -23.30
N PHE A 119 2.65 -18.65 -22.30
CA PHE A 119 3.96 -18.12 -22.02
C PHE A 119 5.05 -19.12 -22.44
N GLN A 120 6.14 -18.58 -23.01
CA GLN A 120 7.43 -19.26 -23.08
C GLN A 120 8.31 -18.69 -21.97
N LEU A 121 8.81 -19.55 -21.11
CA LEU A 121 9.66 -19.15 -20.00
C LEU A 121 11.11 -19.05 -20.46
N ARG A 122 11.87 -18.17 -19.80
CA ARG A 122 13.33 -18.12 -19.96
C ARG A 122 13.94 -19.42 -19.45
N HIS A 123 15.11 -19.79 -20.02
CA HIS A 123 15.82 -21.03 -19.67
C HIS A 123 16.95 -20.80 -18.66
N ASP A 124 17.18 -19.57 -18.25
CA ASP A 124 18.30 -19.10 -17.42
C ASP A 124 17.87 -18.53 -16.07
N VAL A 125 16.59 -18.60 -15.71
CA VAL A 125 16.10 -18.18 -14.40
C VAL A 125 16.33 -19.28 -13.37
N HIS A 126 17.04 -18.95 -12.30
CA HIS A 126 17.35 -19.88 -11.20
C HIS A 126 16.90 -19.29 -9.86
N PHE A 127 16.46 -20.16 -8.97
CA PHE A 127 16.38 -19.81 -7.55
C PHE A 127 17.78 -19.59 -6.98
N TRP A 128 17.90 -18.83 -5.88
CA TRP A 128 19.21 -18.54 -5.27
C TRP A 128 20.01 -19.79 -4.84
N ASN A 129 19.35 -20.94 -4.68
CA ASN A 129 20.00 -22.22 -4.44
C ASN A 129 20.56 -22.90 -5.71
N GLY A 130 20.52 -22.22 -6.85
CA GLY A 130 20.99 -22.72 -8.14
C GLY A 130 19.99 -23.62 -8.88
N ARG A 131 18.84 -23.95 -8.32
CA ARG A 131 17.82 -24.77 -8.99
C ARG A 131 17.14 -23.97 -10.11
N LEU A 132 17.12 -24.56 -11.30
CA LEU A 132 16.47 -23.96 -12.48
C LEU A 132 14.94 -23.86 -12.25
N VAL A 133 14.37 -22.72 -12.60
CA VAL A 133 12.92 -22.49 -12.60
C VAL A 133 12.28 -23.17 -13.81
N THR A 134 11.16 -23.81 -13.60
CA THR A 134 10.39 -24.52 -14.63
C THR A 134 8.91 -24.14 -14.61
N ALA A 135 8.15 -24.51 -15.63
CA ALA A 135 6.72 -24.30 -15.68
C ALA A 135 5.96 -24.95 -14.51
N ALA A 136 6.49 -26.06 -13.95
CA ALA A 136 5.90 -26.70 -12.78
C ALA A 136 5.99 -25.82 -11.52
N ASP A 137 7.04 -25.00 -11.39
CA ASP A 137 7.19 -24.05 -10.27
C ASP A 137 6.15 -22.94 -10.36
N TRP A 138 5.87 -22.44 -11.56
CA TRP A 138 4.80 -21.47 -11.81
C TRP A 138 3.41 -22.03 -11.53
N VAL A 139 3.13 -23.26 -11.97
CA VAL A 139 1.87 -23.95 -11.65
C VAL A 139 1.68 -24.03 -10.14
N TYR A 140 2.71 -24.45 -9.41
CA TYR A 140 2.67 -24.51 -7.94
C TYR A 140 2.45 -23.12 -7.33
N SER A 141 3.20 -22.11 -7.75
CA SER A 141 3.16 -20.76 -7.20
C SER A 141 1.76 -20.15 -7.34
N PHE A 142 1.15 -20.26 -8.50
CA PHE A 142 -0.17 -19.72 -8.75
C PHE A 142 -1.30 -20.50 -8.03
N GLN A 143 -1.18 -21.83 -7.95
CA GLN A 143 -2.13 -22.62 -7.15
C GLN A 143 -2.02 -22.26 -5.67
N ARG A 144 -0.80 -21.99 -5.17
CA ARG A 144 -0.58 -21.58 -3.78
C ARG A 144 -1.29 -20.27 -3.44
N ILE A 145 -1.33 -19.27 -4.34
CA ILE A 145 -2.05 -18.01 -4.11
C ILE A 145 -3.54 -18.27 -3.94
N ILE A 146 -4.09 -19.21 -4.74
CA ILE A 146 -5.52 -19.55 -4.75
C ILE A 146 -5.89 -20.44 -3.56
N ASP A 147 -4.93 -21.19 -2.98
CA ASP A 147 -5.16 -22.06 -1.82
C ASP A 147 -5.43 -21.21 -0.56
N PRO A 148 -6.62 -21.32 0.08
CA PRO A 148 -6.92 -20.57 1.30
C PRO A 148 -5.92 -20.80 2.45
N LYS A 149 -5.21 -21.94 2.47
CA LYS A 149 -4.19 -22.25 3.47
C LYS A 149 -2.99 -21.32 3.39
N SER A 150 -2.72 -20.72 2.23
CA SER A 150 -1.63 -19.76 2.05
C SER A 150 -1.92 -18.42 2.73
N GLN A 151 -3.20 -18.09 2.96
CA GLN A 151 -3.66 -16.78 3.45
C GLN A 151 -3.16 -15.62 2.56
N ALA A 152 -3.14 -15.84 1.24
CA ALA A 152 -2.70 -14.83 0.29
C ALA A 152 -3.66 -13.64 0.25
N GLY A 153 -3.13 -12.42 0.46
CA GLY A 153 -3.93 -11.19 0.49
C GLY A 153 -4.63 -10.88 -0.83
N ALA A 154 -4.02 -11.27 -1.96
CA ALA A 154 -4.51 -10.98 -3.31
C ALA A 154 -5.26 -12.15 -3.97
N ALA A 155 -5.66 -13.21 -3.23
CA ALA A 155 -6.32 -14.40 -3.79
C ALA A 155 -7.59 -14.07 -4.63
N ALA A 156 -8.26 -12.97 -4.33
CA ALA A 156 -9.45 -12.51 -5.04
C ALA A 156 -9.17 -12.23 -6.54
N PHE A 157 -8.02 -11.64 -6.87
CA PHE A 157 -7.64 -11.33 -8.25
C PHE A 157 -7.42 -12.58 -9.13
N TRP A 158 -7.25 -13.75 -8.53
CA TRP A 158 -6.95 -15.03 -9.21
C TRP A 158 -8.18 -15.90 -9.45
N GLN A 159 -9.35 -15.50 -8.95
CA GLN A 159 -10.58 -16.30 -9.04
C GLN A 159 -11.15 -16.41 -10.47
N GLY A 160 -10.73 -15.53 -11.39
CA GLY A 160 -11.09 -15.59 -12.82
C GLY A 160 -10.44 -16.75 -13.58
N ILE A 161 -9.48 -17.49 -13.00
CA ILE A 161 -8.83 -18.63 -13.63
C ILE A 161 -9.77 -19.86 -13.59
N VAL A 162 -9.82 -20.62 -14.69
CA VAL A 162 -10.66 -21.83 -14.79
C VAL A 162 -10.30 -22.82 -13.68
N GLY A 163 -11.27 -23.19 -12.88
CA GLY A 163 -11.11 -24.14 -11.77
C GLY A 163 -10.63 -23.53 -10.44
N ALA A 164 -10.27 -22.24 -10.40
CA ALA A 164 -9.80 -21.58 -9.17
C ALA A 164 -10.80 -21.69 -8.02
N THR A 165 -12.05 -21.33 -8.23
CA THR A 165 -13.11 -21.38 -7.20
C THR A 165 -13.33 -22.81 -6.67
N ARG A 166 -13.28 -23.82 -7.54
CA ARG A 166 -13.42 -25.23 -7.11
C ARG A 166 -12.25 -25.69 -6.26
N PHE A 167 -11.04 -25.28 -6.65
CA PHE A 167 -9.82 -25.58 -5.89
C PHE A 167 -9.83 -24.88 -4.54
N ALA A 168 -10.13 -23.59 -4.49
CA ALA A 168 -10.26 -22.82 -3.25
C ALA A 168 -11.32 -23.40 -2.28
N ALA A 169 -12.40 -23.97 -2.83
CA ALA A 169 -13.44 -24.64 -2.03
C ALA A 169 -13.07 -26.09 -1.61
N GLY A 170 -11.87 -26.57 -1.90
CA GLY A 170 -11.45 -27.95 -1.63
C GLY A 170 -12.14 -29.02 -2.48
N LYS A 171 -12.83 -28.62 -3.56
CA LYS A 171 -13.56 -29.52 -4.49
C LYS A 171 -12.73 -29.97 -5.70
N ALA A 172 -11.44 -29.64 -5.71
CA ALA A 172 -10.47 -30.06 -6.70
C ALA A 172 -9.08 -30.10 -6.08
N THR A 173 -8.19 -30.96 -6.58
CA THR A 173 -6.80 -31.11 -6.12
C THR A 173 -5.83 -30.19 -6.86
N SER A 174 -6.29 -29.53 -7.94
CA SER A 174 -5.52 -28.59 -8.75
C SER A 174 -6.40 -27.58 -9.44
N VAL A 175 -5.80 -26.46 -9.88
CA VAL A 175 -6.48 -25.44 -10.70
C VAL A 175 -6.37 -25.84 -12.17
N SER A 176 -7.46 -26.32 -12.76
CA SER A 176 -7.46 -26.89 -14.11
C SER A 176 -7.07 -25.91 -15.22
N GLY A 177 -7.21 -24.62 -14.99
CA GLY A 177 -6.83 -23.55 -15.92
C GLY A 177 -5.34 -23.17 -15.88
N ILE A 178 -4.50 -23.79 -15.03
CA ILE A 178 -3.06 -23.51 -14.97
C ILE A 178 -2.33 -24.79 -15.32
N LYS A 179 -1.59 -24.79 -16.44
CA LYS A 179 -0.94 -25.99 -16.99
C LYS A 179 0.47 -25.75 -17.46
N ALA A 180 1.39 -26.62 -17.08
CA ALA A 180 2.69 -26.71 -17.73
C ALA A 180 2.54 -27.40 -19.10
N ALA A 181 3.16 -26.83 -20.12
CA ALA A 181 3.27 -27.37 -21.47
C ALA A 181 4.75 -27.67 -21.75
N GLY A 182 5.22 -28.81 -21.26
CA GLY A 182 6.65 -29.13 -21.19
C GLY A 182 7.38 -28.39 -20.07
N LYS A 183 8.71 -28.31 -20.15
CA LYS A 183 9.56 -27.75 -19.11
C LYS A 183 9.46 -26.23 -18.99
N PHE A 184 9.24 -25.52 -20.11
CA PHE A 184 9.30 -24.08 -20.19
C PHE A 184 8.07 -23.42 -20.83
N GLY A 185 7.02 -24.18 -21.13
CA GLY A 185 5.74 -23.68 -21.57
C GLY A 185 4.74 -23.58 -20.40
N LEU A 186 4.05 -22.47 -20.27
CA LEU A 186 3.00 -22.27 -19.27
C LEU A 186 1.75 -21.75 -19.96
N ARG A 187 0.62 -22.41 -19.71
CA ARG A 187 -0.69 -22.00 -20.21
C ARG A 187 -1.60 -21.65 -19.04
N ILE A 188 -2.32 -20.52 -19.18
CA ILE A 188 -3.34 -20.08 -18.22
C ILE A 188 -4.63 -19.81 -18.98
N ASP A 189 -5.73 -20.46 -18.55
CA ASP A 189 -7.06 -20.32 -19.11
C ASP A 189 -7.99 -19.58 -18.13
N LEU A 190 -8.66 -18.51 -18.60
CA LEU A 190 -9.61 -17.72 -17.86
C LEU A 190 -11.06 -18.08 -18.19
N LEU A 191 -11.99 -17.89 -17.24
CA LEU A 191 -13.42 -18.04 -17.41
C LEU A 191 -14.00 -17.04 -18.42
N SER A 192 -13.50 -15.80 -18.39
CA SER A 192 -13.85 -14.70 -19.30
C SER A 192 -12.58 -13.90 -19.67
N PRO A 193 -12.59 -13.13 -20.75
CA PRO A 193 -11.51 -12.18 -21.00
C PRO A 193 -11.33 -11.26 -19.81
N ASP A 194 -10.06 -10.93 -19.49
CA ASP A 194 -9.73 -10.00 -18.42
C ASP A 194 -8.58 -9.10 -18.86
N SER A 195 -8.89 -7.84 -19.11
CA SER A 195 -7.93 -6.84 -19.57
C SER A 195 -6.88 -6.46 -18.49
N THR A 196 -7.11 -6.85 -17.23
CA THR A 196 -6.21 -6.57 -16.11
C THR A 196 -5.29 -7.73 -15.79
N PHE A 197 -5.52 -8.92 -16.39
CA PHE A 197 -4.85 -10.14 -15.96
C PHE A 197 -3.32 -10.09 -16.05
N LEU A 198 -2.75 -9.44 -17.07
CA LEU A 198 -1.29 -9.26 -17.14
C LEU A 198 -0.75 -8.39 -15.99
N TYR A 199 -1.50 -7.39 -15.54
CA TYR A 199 -1.13 -6.60 -14.38
C TYR A 199 -1.21 -7.42 -13.08
N VAL A 200 -2.22 -8.29 -12.96
CA VAL A 200 -2.30 -9.24 -11.83
C VAL A 200 -1.10 -10.16 -11.78
N LEU A 201 -0.60 -10.62 -12.94
CA LEU A 201 0.62 -11.43 -13.04
C LEU A 201 1.90 -10.64 -12.72
N ALA A 202 1.89 -9.32 -12.85
CA ALA A 202 3.00 -8.43 -12.51
C ALA A 202 3.01 -8.00 -11.03
N MET A 203 1.95 -8.29 -10.27
CA MET A 203 1.94 -8.01 -8.83
C MET A 203 2.94 -8.92 -8.09
N PRO A 204 3.44 -8.53 -6.91
CA PRO A 204 4.36 -9.36 -6.12
C PRO A 204 3.83 -10.78 -5.85
N PHE A 205 2.53 -10.92 -5.72
CA PHE A 205 1.85 -12.20 -5.54
C PHE A 205 2.08 -13.17 -6.70
N GLY A 206 2.24 -12.64 -7.93
CA GLY A 206 2.55 -13.40 -9.14
C GLY A 206 3.98 -13.94 -9.21
N SER A 207 4.75 -13.87 -8.13
CA SER A 207 6.14 -14.36 -8.08
C SER A 207 6.25 -15.87 -8.08
N VAL A 208 7.32 -16.38 -8.73
CA VAL A 208 7.67 -17.80 -8.62
C VAL A 208 8.33 -18.10 -7.28
N VAL A 209 7.92 -19.20 -6.64
CA VAL A 209 8.46 -19.65 -5.35
C VAL A 209 8.84 -21.12 -5.39
N ASP A 210 9.85 -21.49 -4.59
CA ASP A 210 10.32 -22.89 -4.50
C ASP A 210 9.44 -23.71 -3.55
N LYS A 211 8.68 -24.66 -4.11
CA LYS A 211 7.84 -25.61 -3.37
C LYS A 211 8.60 -26.33 -2.26
N ASN A 212 9.84 -26.72 -2.52
CA ASN A 212 10.62 -27.50 -1.57
C ASN A 212 11.02 -26.67 -0.34
N GLN A 213 11.35 -25.39 -0.56
CA GLN A 213 11.66 -24.47 0.53
C GLN A 213 10.41 -24.17 1.38
N ILE A 214 9.26 -23.95 0.73
CA ILE A 214 7.99 -23.75 1.45
C ILE A 214 7.62 -25.00 2.26
N ALA A 215 7.77 -26.20 1.70
CA ALA A 215 7.50 -27.45 2.41
C ALA A 215 8.45 -27.66 3.58
N LYS A 216 9.74 -27.32 3.42
CA LYS A 216 10.77 -27.46 4.45
C LYS A 216 10.55 -26.52 5.64
N TYR A 217 10.21 -25.25 5.39
CA TYR A 217 10.20 -24.22 6.42
C TYR A 217 8.79 -23.82 6.88
N GLY A 218 7.75 -24.19 6.13
CA GLY A 218 6.35 -23.96 6.52
C GLY A 218 6.07 -22.50 6.92
N LYS A 219 5.62 -22.30 8.17
CA LYS A 219 5.27 -20.96 8.68
C LYS A 219 6.46 -20.00 8.79
N SER A 220 7.69 -20.51 8.94
CA SER A 220 8.90 -19.68 9.04
C SER A 220 9.46 -19.25 7.68
N TYR A 221 8.90 -19.74 6.56
CA TYR A 221 9.37 -19.41 5.22
C TYR A 221 9.42 -17.89 4.98
N GLY A 222 8.33 -17.18 5.21
CA GLY A 222 8.23 -15.75 4.95
C GLY A 222 8.88 -14.83 5.99
N ALA A 223 9.46 -15.40 7.07
CA ALA A 223 10.12 -14.60 8.09
C ALA A 223 11.64 -14.81 8.12
N GLN A 224 12.11 -16.07 7.87
CA GLN A 224 13.52 -16.42 8.07
C GLN A 224 14.14 -17.16 6.89
N HIS A 225 13.35 -17.66 5.96
CA HIS A 225 13.83 -18.54 4.89
C HIS A 225 13.19 -18.26 3.53
N PRO A 226 12.92 -16.99 3.15
CA PRO A 226 12.39 -16.69 1.83
C PRO A 226 13.39 -17.14 0.77
N MET A 227 12.88 -17.68 -0.33
CA MET A 227 13.68 -18.15 -1.47
C MET A 227 13.09 -17.57 -2.75
N GLY A 228 13.81 -16.66 -3.36
CA GLY A 228 13.43 -16.00 -4.60
C GLY A 228 14.36 -16.32 -5.75
N THR A 229 14.19 -15.53 -6.81
CA THR A 229 14.97 -15.60 -8.05
C THR A 229 15.61 -14.25 -8.39
N GLY A 230 15.22 -13.18 -7.68
CA GLY A 230 15.51 -11.79 -7.97
C GLY A 230 16.97 -11.37 -7.85
N PRO A 231 17.27 -10.10 -8.19
CA PRO A 231 18.62 -9.54 -8.22
C PRO A 231 19.28 -9.41 -6.84
N TYR A 232 18.52 -9.50 -5.75
CA TYR A 232 19.03 -9.49 -4.38
C TYR A 232 18.52 -10.68 -3.60
N GLU A 233 19.44 -11.39 -2.93
CA GLU A 233 19.19 -12.55 -2.10
C GLU A 233 18.96 -12.16 -0.64
N PHE A 234 18.05 -12.83 0.03
CA PHE A 234 17.87 -12.74 1.47
C PHE A 234 19.11 -13.21 2.23
N LYS A 235 19.56 -12.45 3.22
CA LYS A 235 20.66 -12.83 4.12
C LYS A 235 20.25 -12.93 5.57
N ASP A 236 19.56 -11.93 6.11
CA ASP A 236 19.10 -11.92 7.50
C ASP A 236 17.87 -11.02 7.67
N TYR A 237 17.02 -11.37 8.61
CA TYR A 237 15.90 -10.53 9.03
C TYR A 237 15.63 -10.67 10.51
N LYS A 238 15.71 -9.56 11.21
CA LYS A 238 15.34 -9.41 12.61
C LYS A 238 14.17 -8.44 12.70
N SER A 239 12.99 -9.00 12.96
CA SER A 239 11.73 -8.22 13.05
C SER A 239 11.88 -7.02 13.98
N GLY A 240 11.38 -5.87 13.55
CA GLY A 240 11.49 -4.60 14.26
C GLY A 240 12.91 -4.02 14.34
N GLN A 241 13.89 -4.59 13.64
CA GLN A 241 15.27 -4.14 13.69
C GLN A 241 15.88 -3.93 12.31
N ARG A 242 16.06 -5.01 11.53
CA ARG A 242 16.76 -4.93 10.23
C ARG A 242 16.44 -6.09 9.30
N LEU A 243 16.29 -5.78 8.02
CA LEU A 243 16.39 -6.73 6.90
C LEU A 243 17.69 -6.48 6.14
N THR A 244 18.42 -7.54 5.78
CA THR A 244 19.63 -7.47 4.95
C THR A 244 19.46 -8.33 3.71
N LEU A 245 19.65 -7.72 2.55
CA LEU A 245 19.73 -8.40 1.26
C LEU A 245 21.14 -8.23 0.69
N ALA A 246 21.65 -9.23 -0.05
CA ALA A 246 22.90 -9.12 -0.80
C ALA A 246 22.66 -9.35 -2.29
N ARG A 247 23.50 -8.76 -3.13
CA ARG A 247 23.40 -8.93 -4.58
C ARG A 247 23.50 -10.41 -4.96
N ASN A 248 22.59 -10.84 -5.85
CA ASN A 248 22.64 -12.15 -6.49
C ASN A 248 23.65 -12.10 -7.66
N PRO A 249 24.82 -12.75 -7.54
CA PRO A 249 25.84 -12.71 -8.61
C PRO A 249 25.43 -13.52 -9.86
N HIS A 250 24.41 -14.37 -9.72
CA HIS A 250 23.93 -15.27 -10.78
C HIS A 250 22.58 -14.83 -11.35
N TYR A 251 22.22 -13.55 -11.13
CA TYR A 251 20.96 -13.02 -11.68
C TYR A 251 20.98 -13.03 -13.20
N PHE A 252 19.91 -13.50 -13.81
CA PHE A 252 19.82 -13.75 -15.25
C PHE A 252 19.84 -12.49 -16.14
N ARG A 253 19.66 -11.29 -15.55
CA ARG A 253 19.78 -10.01 -16.28
C ARG A 253 21.10 -9.33 -15.96
N PRO A 254 22.08 -9.33 -16.89
CA PRO A 254 23.33 -8.59 -16.72
C PRO A 254 23.07 -7.09 -16.53
N GLY A 255 23.85 -6.46 -15.67
CA GLY A 255 23.75 -5.02 -15.42
C GLY A 255 22.61 -4.59 -14.52
N THR A 256 21.95 -5.53 -13.84
CA THR A 256 20.95 -5.27 -12.80
C THR A 256 21.57 -5.47 -11.42
N GLY A 257 21.19 -4.63 -10.45
CA GLY A 257 21.74 -4.70 -9.09
C GLY A 257 23.15 -4.10 -9.01
N HIS A 258 23.20 -2.77 -8.85
CA HIS A 258 24.46 -2.01 -8.90
C HIS A 258 25.14 -1.81 -7.53
N VAL A 259 24.51 -2.25 -6.46
CA VAL A 259 25.05 -2.22 -5.09
C VAL A 259 25.22 -3.64 -4.58
N ASP A 260 26.14 -3.82 -3.61
CA ASP A 260 26.48 -5.16 -3.11
C ASP A 260 25.46 -5.65 -2.07
N SER A 261 24.81 -4.70 -1.36
CA SER A 261 23.78 -5.04 -0.37
C SER A 261 22.76 -3.91 -0.19
N ILE A 262 21.60 -4.29 0.36
CA ILE A 262 20.54 -3.41 0.81
C ILE A 262 20.28 -3.75 2.28
N GLU A 263 20.32 -2.74 3.14
CA GLU A 263 19.93 -2.85 4.55
C GLU A 263 18.72 -1.97 4.81
N ALA A 264 17.64 -2.54 5.34
CA ALA A 264 16.47 -1.78 5.79
C ALA A 264 16.47 -1.75 7.31
N ASP A 265 16.70 -0.58 7.89
CA ASP A 265 16.61 -0.35 9.33
C ASP A 265 15.16 -0.05 9.71
N ILE A 266 14.60 -0.80 10.66
CA ILE A 266 13.18 -0.78 11.04
C ILE A 266 13.04 -0.14 12.41
N GLY A 267 11.94 0.60 12.64
CA GLY A 267 11.69 1.32 13.89
C GLY A 267 12.37 2.70 13.94
N VAL A 268 12.78 3.24 12.79
CA VAL A 268 13.41 4.55 12.68
C VAL A 268 12.35 5.58 12.29
N SER A 269 12.12 6.62 13.11
CA SER A 269 11.17 7.68 12.75
C SER A 269 11.67 8.50 11.56
N THR A 270 10.75 9.10 10.81
CA THR A 270 11.07 9.95 9.64
C THR A 270 12.01 11.11 10.01
N GLU A 271 11.86 11.71 11.20
CA GLU A 271 12.77 12.76 11.69
C GLU A 271 14.18 12.22 11.91
N THR A 272 14.30 11.03 12.49
CA THR A 272 15.59 10.35 12.69
C THR A 272 16.21 9.96 11.36
N ALA A 273 15.44 9.38 10.44
CA ALA A 273 15.87 9.02 9.09
C ALA A 273 16.40 10.24 8.34
N PHE A 274 15.69 11.37 8.40
CA PHE A 274 16.12 12.61 7.78
C PHE A 274 17.49 13.09 8.29
N LEU A 275 17.72 13.06 9.61
CA LEU A 275 19.01 13.41 10.20
C LEU A 275 20.13 12.42 9.84
N ARG A 276 19.83 11.13 9.79
CA ARG A 276 20.77 10.09 9.37
C ARG A 276 21.18 10.25 7.90
N ILE A 277 20.24 10.57 7.03
CA ILE A 277 20.50 10.85 5.60
C ILE A 277 21.41 12.07 5.43
N GLN A 278 21.18 13.15 6.18
CA GLN A 278 22.04 14.33 6.13
C GLN A 278 23.46 14.04 6.60
N ARG A 279 23.64 13.12 7.55
CA ARG A 279 24.94 12.69 8.09
C ARG A 279 25.60 11.57 7.29
N GLY A 280 24.95 11.06 6.22
CA GLY A 280 25.44 9.92 5.43
C GLY A 280 25.39 8.58 6.16
N GLN A 281 24.57 8.47 7.21
CA GLN A 281 24.36 7.24 7.99
C GLN A 281 23.23 6.36 7.42
N ALA A 282 22.33 6.93 6.65
CA ALA A 282 21.34 6.28 5.81
C ALA A 282 21.33 6.92 4.44
N ASP A 283 20.78 6.23 3.45
CA ASP A 283 20.68 6.72 2.07
C ASP A 283 19.28 7.21 1.72
N LEU A 284 18.26 6.55 2.24
CA LEU A 284 16.87 6.78 1.91
C LEU A 284 15.99 6.64 3.16
N ASP A 285 14.86 7.32 3.16
CA ASP A 285 13.69 7.01 3.98
C ASP A 285 12.65 6.36 3.07
N GLY A 286 12.16 5.17 3.45
CA GLY A 286 11.19 4.38 2.70
C GLY A 286 9.74 4.64 3.08
N ASP A 287 9.48 5.52 4.05
CA ASP A 287 8.14 5.78 4.59
C ASP A 287 7.34 6.77 3.71
N PHE A 288 6.91 6.32 2.56
CA PHE A 288 5.99 7.08 1.72
C PHE A 288 4.58 7.13 2.34
N PRO A 289 3.86 8.26 2.19
CA PRO A 289 4.11 9.39 1.29
C PRO A 289 5.00 10.52 1.84
N THR A 290 5.56 10.42 3.04
CA THR A 290 6.25 11.53 3.72
C THR A 290 7.68 11.21 4.16
N PRO A 291 8.57 10.75 3.26
CA PRO A 291 9.98 10.47 3.62
C PRO A 291 10.81 11.73 3.93
N ILE A 292 10.28 12.92 3.69
CA ILE A 292 10.80 14.19 4.21
C ILE A 292 9.83 14.66 5.29
N PRO A 293 10.27 14.87 6.54
CA PRO A 293 9.39 15.32 7.61
C PRO A 293 8.60 16.57 7.21
N PRO A 294 7.29 16.64 7.51
CA PRO A 294 6.46 17.79 7.14
C PRO A 294 7.02 19.13 7.62
N ALA A 295 7.68 19.16 8.78
CA ALA A 295 8.31 20.36 9.34
C ALA A 295 9.52 20.82 8.51
N GLU A 296 10.27 19.90 7.92
CA GLU A 296 11.48 20.18 7.14
C GLU A 296 11.22 20.37 5.65
N PHE A 297 10.03 20.02 5.18
CA PHE A 297 9.75 19.93 3.75
C PHE A 297 10.00 21.25 3.00
N LEU A 298 9.50 22.38 3.51
CA LEU A 298 9.71 23.69 2.88
C LEU A 298 11.16 24.15 2.99
N ASN A 299 11.84 23.86 4.10
CA ASN A 299 13.27 24.15 4.30
C ASN A 299 14.10 23.41 3.24
N VAL A 300 13.84 22.13 3.03
CA VAL A 300 14.53 21.31 2.01
C VAL A 300 14.30 21.86 0.61
N LEU A 301 13.09 22.28 0.26
CA LEU A 301 12.79 22.81 -1.07
C LEU A 301 13.37 24.21 -1.31
N SER A 302 13.55 25.02 -0.28
CA SER A 302 14.11 26.36 -0.38
C SER A 302 15.65 26.40 -0.28
N ASP A 303 16.28 25.35 0.27
CA ASP A 303 17.73 25.23 0.34
C ASP A 303 18.32 24.93 -1.06
N PRO A 304 19.25 25.76 -1.58
CA PRO A 304 19.81 25.60 -2.93
C PRO A 304 20.61 24.32 -3.14
N THR A 305 21.10 23.68 -2.07
CA THR A 305 21.88 22.44 -2.11
C THR A 305 20.97 21.22 -1.99
N LEU A 306 20.06 21.23 -1.02
CA LEU A 306 19.16 20.10 -0.76
C LEU A 306 18.13 19.93 -1.88
N SER A 307 17.55 21.03 -2.36
CA SER A 307 16.52 20.99 -3.41
C SER A 307 16.98 20.33 -4.73
N LYS A 308 18.28 20.45 -5.07
CA LYS A 308 18.87 19.79 -6.24
C LYS A 308 18.92 18.26 -6.12
N ARG A 309 18.86 17.73 -4.91
CA ARG A 309 18.87 16.28 -4.64
C ARG A 309 17.49 15.69 -4.57
N VAL A 310 16.46 16.53 -4.38
CA VAL A 310 15.09 16.05 -4.18
C VAL A 310 14.57 15.34 -5.42
N ALA A 311 14.24 14.08 -5.28
CA ALA A 311 13.45 13.34 -6.25
C ALA A 311 11.95 13.64 -6.04
N LYS A 312 11.21 13.78 -7.15
CA LYS A 312 9.78 14.07 -7.15
C LYS A 312 9.06 13.18 -8.15
N GLN A 313 7.94 12.58 -7.73
CA GLN A 313 7.11 11.75 -8.60
C GLN A 313 5.63 11.93 -8.29
N VAL A 314 4.83 12.26 -9.31
CA VAL A 314 3.37 12.18 -9.23
C VAL A 314 2.98 10.71 -9.13
N GLN A 315 2.12 10.38 -8.17
CA GLN A 315 1.68 9.01 -7.95
C GLN A 315 0.34 8.71 -8.62
N VAL A 316 0.11 7.46 -8.94
CA VAL A 316 -1.20 6.95 -9.34
C VAL A 316 -1.98 6.67 -8.05
N ALA A 317 -2.48 7.74 -7.45
CA ALA A 317 -3.15 7.71 -6.15
C ALA A 317 -4.16 8.85 -6.03
N THR A 318 -5.23 8.61 -5.29
CA THR A 318 -6.25 9.61 -4.97
C THR A 318 -6.54 9.60 -3.48
N GLN A 319 -6.41 10.76 -2.85
CA GLN A 319 -6.82 11.02 -1.47
C GLN A 319 -8.26 11.54 -1.47
N TYR A 320 -9.13 10.94 -0.65
CA TYR A 320 -10.56 11.23 -0.70
C TYR A 320 -11.27 11.01 0.64
N ILE A 321 -12.47 11.55 0.74
CA ILE A 321 -13.41 11.25 1.82
C ILE A 321 -14.35 10.17 1.31
N ALA A 322 -14.45 9.03 1.99
CA ALA A 322 -15.44 7.99 1.73
C ALA A 322 -16.68 8.20 2.61
N MET A 323 -17.87 8.10 2.01
CA MET A 323 -19.16 8.28 2.67
C MET A 323 -19.97 6.99 2.56
N ASN A 324 -20.33 6.40 3.69
CA ASN A 324 -21.03 5.11 3.73
C ASN A 324 -22.45 5.24 3.18
N THR A 325 -22.66 4.79 1.95
CA THR A 325 -23.94 4.90 1.23
C THR A 325 -25.06 4.04 1.82
N GLN A 326 -24.76 3.18 2.79
CA GLN A 326 -25.73 2.33 3.49
C GLN A 326 -26.08 2.87 4.89
N MET A 327 -25.56 4.03 5.28
CA MET A 327 -25.80 4.65 6.59
C MET A 327 -26.45 6.02 6.44
N LYS A 328 -27.52 6.28 7.22
CA LYS A 328 -28.07 7.64 7.33
C LYS A 328 -27.08 8.57 7.98
N PRO A 329 -27.01 9.83 7.53
CA PRO A 329 -27.75 10.41 6.40
C PRO A 329 -27.03 10.27 5.04
N PHE A 330 -25.90 9.57 4.96
CA PHE A 330 -25.09 9.41 3.74
C PHE A 330 -25.69 8.42 2.72
N ASP A 331 -26.79 7.72 3.05
CA ASP A 331 -27.62 6.99 2.10
C ASP A 331 -28.28 7.93 1.07
N ASN A 332 -28.50 9.20 1.42
CA ASN A 332 -29.04 10.21 0.54
C ASN A 332 -27.94 10.85 -0.34
N VAL A 333 -28.09 10.75 -1.67
CA VAL A 333 -27.11 11.28 -2.63
C VAL A 333 -26.94 12.80 -2.53
N LEU A 334 -27.98 13.54 -2.14
CA LEU A 334 -27.91 15.00 -1.98
C LEU A 334 -26.98 15.39 -0.82
N VAL A 335 -26.98 14.61 0.27
CA VAL A 335 -26.04 14.78 1.38
C VAL A 335 -24.59 14.55 0.92
N ARG A 336 -24.34 13.49 0.16
CA ARG A 336 -23.01 13.19 -0.36
C ARG A 336 -22.50 14.24 -1.36
N ARG A 337 -23.39 14.74 -2.22
CA ARG A 337 -23.09 15.87 -3.11
C ARG A 337 -22.82 17.16 -2.34
N ALA A 338 -23.55 17.41 -1.25
CA ALA A 338 -23.29 18.56 -0.37
C ALA A 338 -21.88 18.50 0.23
N VAL A 339 -21.43 17.35 0.70
CA VAL A 339 -20.04 17.15 1.17
C VAL A 339 -19.05 17.50 0.05
N ASN A 340 -19.25 17.00 -1.17
CA ASN A 340 -18.36 17.32 -2.31
C ASN A 340 -18.26 18.84 -2.58
N TYR A 341 -19.37 19.60 -2.48
CA TYR A 341 -19.38 21.06 -2.63
C TYR A 341 -18.77 21.80 -1.43
N ALA A 342 -18.72 21.16 -0.25
CA ALA A 342 -18.22 21.79 0.98
C ALA A 342 -16.69 21.81 1.09
N ILE A 343 -15.99 20.94 0.37
CA ILE A 343 -14.55 20.75 0.55
C ILE A 343 -13.75 21.75 -0.29
N ASN A 344 -12.96 22.59 0.39
CA ASN A 344 -11.99 23.50 -0.23
C ASN A 344 -10.67 22.74 -0.53
N LYS A 345 -10.64 22.06 -1.66
CA LYS A 345 -9.49 21.22 -2.08
C LYS A 345 -8.19 22.02 -2.21
N PRO A 346 -8.15 23.23 -2.81
CA PRO A 346 -6.93 24.05 -2.83
C PRO A 346 -6.37 24.39 -1.44
N LEU A 347 -7.24 24.61 -0.44
CA LEU A 347 -6.78 24.84 0.93
C LEU A 347 -6.12 23.59 1.51
N LEU A 348 -6.69 22.41 1.31
CA LEU A 348 -6.11 21.14 1.79
C LEU A 348 -4.77 20.83 1.11
N VAL A 349 -4.63 21.11 -0.19
CA VAL A 349 -3.34 20.99 -0.90
C VAL A 349 -2.27 21.92 -0.32
N ARG A 350 -2.64 23.15 0.08
CA ARG A 350 -1.69 24.03 0.78
C ARG A 350 -1.24 23.47 2.13
N LEU A 351 -2.12 22.80 2.86
CA LEU A 351 -1.75 22.16 4.13
C LEU A 351 -0.69 21.07 3.95
N VAL A 352 -0.69 20.35 2.84
CA VAL A 352 0.34 19.35 2.55
C VAL A 352 1.54 19.95 1.80
N ASN A 353 1.69 21.29 1.80
CA ASN A 353 2.84 22.00 1.25
C ASN A 353 3.14 21.66 -0.23
N GLY A 354 2.10 21.35 -1.05
CA GLY A 354 2.27 20.98 -2.45
C GLY A 354 2.61 19.51 -2.69
N ARG A 355 2.57 18.66 -1.66
CA ARG A 355 2.66 17.18 -1.82
C ARG A 355 1.37 16.56 -2.36
N GLY A 356 0.56 17.34 -3.06
CA GLY A 356 -0.65 16.94 -3.72
C GLY A 356 -1.07 17.92 -4.81
N SER A 357 -1.89 17.45 -5.74
CA SER A 357 -2.58 18.26 -6.76
C SER A 357 -4.08 18.10 -6.57
N ALA A 358 -4.82 19.22 -6.41
CA ALA A 358 -6.27 19.17 -6.25
C ALA A 358 -6.93 18.44 -7.42
N THR A 359 -7.87 17.55 -7.13
CA THR A 359 -8.57 16.76 -8.15
C THR A 359 -10.09 16.90 -8.03
N ALA A 360 -10.76 16.80 -9.18
CA ALA A 360 -12.22 16.75 -9.26
C ALA A 360 -12.74 15.34 -9.63
N THR A 361 -11.86 14.44 -10.02
CA THR A 361 -12.13 13.10 -10.53
C THR A 361 -11.67 12.06 -9.52
N PHE A 362 -12.26 10.87 -9.55
CA PHE A 362 -11.83 9.78 -8.69
C PHE A 362 -10.59 9.08 -9.29
N LEU A 363 -10.54 8.89 -10.62
CA LEU A 363 -9.33 8.43 -11.29
C LEU A 363 -8.24 9.52 -11.27
N PRO A 364 -6.97 9.17 -10.94
CA PRO A 364 -5.86 10.12 -10.95
C PRO A 364 -5.31 10.37 -12.37
N PRO A 365 -4.65 11.52 -12.64
CA PRO A 365 -4.22 11.93 -13.98
C PRO A 365 -3.25 10.98 -14.70
N LEU A 366 -2.40 10.25 -13.97
CA LEU A 366 -1.47 9.27 -14.57
C LEU A 366 -2.15 7.94 -14.91
N MET A 367 -3.38 7.69 -14.44
CA MET A 367 -4.10 6.48 -14.77
C MET A 367 -4.48 6.46 -16.25
N PRO A 368 -4.13 5.41 -17.01
CA PRO A 368 -4.64 5.23 -18.37
C PRO A 368 -6.17 5.31 -18.38
N GLY A 369 -6.75 6.05 -19.32
CA GLY A 369 -8.21 6.25 -19.35
C GLY A 369 -8.72 7.36 -18.40
N TYR A 370 -7.83 8.14 -17.81
CA TYR A 370 -8.22 9.35 -17.10
C TYR A 370 -8.99 10.32 -18.00
N GLY A 371 -10.04 10.93 -17.46
CA GLY A 371 -10.82 11.98 -18.12
C GLY A 371 -10.91 13.23 -17.26
N LYS A 372 -10.63 14.39 -17.85
CA LYS A 372 -10.72 15.66 -17.16
C LYS A 372 -12.16 16.18 -17.19
N TYR A 373 -12.80 16.26 -16.02
CA TYR A 373 -14.10 16.90 -15.82
C TYR A 373 -14.19 17.44 -14.39
N ALA A 374 -15.17 18.30 -14.09
CA ALA A 374 -15.44 18.82 -12.76
C ALA A 374 -16.96 18.89 -12.52
N LEU A 375 -17.48 17.99 -11.65
CA LEU A 375 -18.87 18.02 -11.21
C LEU A 375 -19.08 18.92 -9.99
N TYR A 376 -18.06 19.04 -9.14
CA TYR A 376 -18.16 19.72 -7.85
C TYR A 376 -17.01 20.72 -7.68
N SER A 377 -17.37 22.01 -7.66
CA SER A 377 -16.49 23.11 -7.24
C SER A 377 -16.86 23.55 -5.82
N TYR A 378 -15.90 24.10 -5.08
CA TYR A 378 -16.14 24.59 -3.73
C TYR A 378 -17.29 25.63 -3.71
N ASN A 379 -18.41 25.27 -3.10
CA ASN A 379 -19.61 26.11 -3.00
C ASN A 379 -20.44 25.74 -1.76
N PRO A 380 -20.08 26.27 -0.56
CA PRO A 380 -20.82 25.98 0.67
C PRO A 380 -22.29 26.41 0.64
N ALA A 381 -22.63 27.44 -0.13
CA ALA A 381 -24.03 27.87 -0.28
C ALA A 381 -24.88 26.81 -1.00
N LYS A 382 -24.35 26.26 -2.10
CA LYS A 382 -24.94 25.11 -2.81
C LYS A 382 -25.04 23.88 -1.92
N ALA A 383 -24.01 23.62 -1.13
CA ALA A 383 -24.00 22.50 -0.19
C ALA A 383 -25.14 22.60 0.84
N ARG A 384 -25.34 23.78 1.47
CA ARG A 384 -26.47 24.02 2.39
C ARG A 384 -27.82 23.85 1.70
N GLN A 385 -27.95 24.33 0.46
CA GLN A 385 -29.18 24.14 -0.31
C GLN A 385 -29.50 22.65 -0.52
N LEU A 386 -28.48 21.82 -0.84
CA LEU A 386 -28.66 20.39 -1.03
C LEU A 386 -29.01 19.68 0.29
N LEU A 387 -28.41 20.07 1.42
CA LEU A 387 -28.79 19.53 2.73
C LEU A 387 -30.24 19.85 3.08
N LYS A 388 -30.70 21.10 2.83
CA LYS A 388 -32.10 21.46 3.02
C LYS A 388 -33.03 20.60 2.15
N GLN A 389 -32.70 20.39 0.87
CA GLN A 389 -33.46 19.51 -0.03
C GLN A 389 -33.43 18.05 0.43
N ALA A 390 -32.37 17.63 1.08
CA ALA A 390 -32.23 16.28 1.64
C ALA A 390 -33.00 16.07 2.95
N GLY A 391 -33.68 17.11 3.50
CA GLY A 391 -34.41 17.05 4.77
C GLY A 391 -33.58 17.42 6.00
N TYR A 392 -32.39 18.02 5.82
CA TYR A 392 -31.49 18.45 6.90
C TYR A 392 -31.25 19.98 6.86
N PRO A 393 -32.28 20.84 7.01
CA PRO A 393 -32.12 22.28 6.95
C PRO A 393 -31.18 22.86 8.01
N ASP A 394 -31.15 22.22 9.22
CA ASP A 394 -30.33 22.62 10.36
C ASP A 394 -29.04 21.75 10.47
N GLY A 395 -28.78 20.92 9.45
CA GLY A 395 -27.67 19.98 9.42
C GLY A 395 -27.89 18.75 10.30
N PHE A 396 -26.79 18.09 10.70
CA PHE A 396 -26.83 16.90 11.55
C PHE A 396 -25.47 16.67 12.21
N SER A 397 -25.42 15.76 13.18
CA SER A 397 -24.19 15.30 13.84
C SER A 397 -23.73 13.97 13.26
N THR A 398 -22.41 13.79 13.12
CA THR A 398 -21.80 12.54 12.64
C THR A 398 -20.41 12.31 13.26
N THR A 399 -19.87 11.12 13.11
CA THR A 399 -18.46 10.83 13.46
C THR A 399 -17.63 10.75 12.18
N PHE A 400 -16.53 11.50 12.13
CA PHE A 400 -15.57 11.48 11.03
C PHE A 400 -14.32 10.71 11.49
N TYR A 401 -13.97 9.64 10.79
CA TYR A 401 -12.83 8.80 11.12
C TYR A 401 -11.61 9.14 10.28
N SER A 402 -10.43 9.05 10.90
CA SER A 402 -9.12 9.19 10.26
C SER A 402 -8.14 8.23 10.93
N ASP A 403 -7.16 7.73 10.20
CA ASP A 403 -6.03 7.12 10.85
C ASP A 403 -5.07 8.21 11.39
N ASN A 404 -4.01 7.77 12.11
CA ASN A 404 -3.03 8.66 12.71
C ASN A 404 -1.74 8.78 11.88
N SER A 405 -1.75 8.35 10.61
CA SER A 405 -0.57 8.32 9.74
C SER A 405 -0.30 9.68 9.12
N ALA A 406 0.97 10.02 8.97
CA ALA A 406 1.44 11.15 8.17
C ALA A 406 0.67 12.47 8.38
N ASP A 407 0.08 13.00 7.31
CA ASP A 407 -0.71 14.25 7.31
C ASP A 407 -2.21 14.04 7.61
N ASP A 408 -2.69 12.81 7.72
CA ASP A 408 -4.11 12.48 7.77
C ASP A 408 -4.85 13.13 8.95
N PRO A 409 -4.30 13.17 10.18
CA PRO A 409 -4.92 13.90 11.28
C PRO A 409 -5.07 15.40 10.98
N ARG A 410 -4.06 16.02 10.40
CA ARG A 410 -4.04 17.46 10.10
C ARG A 410 -5.05 17.81 8.99
N ILE A 411 -5.11 16.99 7.94
CA ILE A 411 -6.09 17.13 6.86
C ILE A 411 -7.49 16.97 7.40
N SER A 412 -7.73 15.92 8.19
CA SER A 412 -9.03 15.62 8.78
C SER A 412 -9.50 16.71 9.73
N GLN A 413 -8.62 17.28 10.55
CA GLN A 413 -8.89 18.45 11.38
C GLN A 413 -9.31 19.67 10.56
N ALA A 414 -8.73 19.89 9.37
CA ALA A 414 -9.09 20.99 8.49
C ALA A 414 -10.41 20.75 7.74
N ILE A 415 -10.81 19.49 7.53
CA ILE A 415 -12.10 19.13 6.91
C ILE A 415 -13.28 19.40 7.87
N VAL A 416 -13.11 19.16 9.16
CA VAL A 416 -14.21 19.33 10.16
C VAL A 416 -14.87 20.72 10.11
N PRO A 417 -14.15 21.85 10.15
CA PRO A 417 -14.79 23.16 10.03
C PRO A 417 -15.44 23.41 8.66
N MET A 418 -14.95 22.78 7.57
CA MET A 418 -15.61 22.87 6.26
C MET A 418 -16.97 22.18 6.28
N LEU A 419 -17.09 21.03 6.93
CA LEU A 419 -18.35 20.35 7.15
C LEU A 419 -19.25 21.16 8.10
N GLY A 420 -18.69 21.74 9.15
CA GLY A 420 -19.40 22.64 10.07
C GLY A 420 -20.00 23.86 9.39
N ALA A 421 -19.32 24.45 8.40
CA ALA A 421 -19.80 25.59 7.64
C ALA A 421 -21.09 25.32 6.83
N ILE A 422 -21.41 24.06 6.60
CA ILE A 422 -22.65 23.64 5.93
C ILE A 422 -23.67 23.00 6.89
N GLY A 423 -23.41 22.98 8.21
CA GLY A 423 -24.30 22.45 9.24
C GLY A 423 -24.00 20.99 9.66
N ILE A 424 -22.98 20.34 9.09
CA ILE A 424 -22.58 18.98 9.50
C ILE A 424 -21.62 19.06 10.68
N LYS A 425 -22.09 18.71 11.89
CA LYS A 425 -21.31 18.69 13.13
C LYS A 425 -20.53 17.38 13.23
N ALA A 426 -19.34 17.34 12.63
CA ALA A 426 -18.49 16.15 12.60
C ALA A 426 -17.60 16.07 13.84
N GLN A 427 -17.71 14.98 14.61
CA GLN A 427 -16.77 14.63 15.68
C GLN A 427 -15.63 13.83 15.06
N LEU A 428 -14.41 14.41 15.01
CA LEU A 428 -13.23 13.71 14.51
C LEU A 428 -12.77 12.65 15.50
N LYS A 429 -12.53 11.42 15.00
CA LYS A 429 -11.86 10.33 15.70
C LYS A 429 -10.63 9.89 14.92
N VAL A 430 -9.46 10.21 15.45
CA VAL A 430 -8.16 9.76 14.93
C VAL A 430 -7.78 8.49 15.68
N LEU A 431 -7.47 7.42 14.94
CA LEU A 431 -7.21 6.09 15.48
C LEU A 431 -5.92 5.51 14.88
N PRO A 432 -5.21 4.63 15.61
CA PRO A 432 -4.14 3.83 15.02
C PRO A 432 -4.65 3.02 13.81
N GLY A 433 -3.83 2.90 12.75
CA GLY A 433 -4.21 2.32 11.47
C GLY A 433 -5.00 1.00 11.57
N PRO A 434 -4.55 -0.04 12.32
CA PRO A 434 -5.31 -1.30 12.44
C PRO A 434 -6.69 -1.12 13.08
N GLN A 435 -6.82 -0.22 14.08
CA GLN A 435 -8.12 0.06 14.72
C GLN A 435 -9.04 0.84 13.79
N TRP A 436 -8.50 1.84 13.09
CA TRP A 436 -9.23 2.59 12.07
C TRP A 436 -9.75 1.65 10.98
N GLN A 437 -8.88 0.81 10.42
CA GLN A 437 -9.25 -0.15 9.38
C GLN A 437 -10.36 -1.11 9.84
N ALA A 438 -10.27 -1.66 11.04
CA ALA A 438 -11.28 -2.54 11.60
C ALA A 438 -12.67 -1.87 11.74
N ILE A 439 -12.72 -0.55 11.93
CA ILE A 439 -13.96 0.22 12.02
C ILE A 439 -14.49 0.57 10.64
N VAL A 440 -13.64 1.14 9.76
CA VAL A 440 -14.11 1.66 8.46
C VAL A 440 -14.46 0.56 7.46
N GLN A 441 -13.88 -0.63 7.63
CA GLN A 441 -14.24 -1.83 6.86
C GLN A 441 -15.41 -2.63 7.48
N SER A 442 -15.98 -2.17 8.59
CA SER A 442 -17.13 -2.82 9.22
C SER A 442 -18.43 -2.16 8.79
N LYS A 443 -19.40 -2.98 8.35
CA LYS A 443 -20.73 -2.50 7.96
C LYS A 443 -21.39 -1.75 9.13
N GLY A 444 -21.86 -0.53 8.85
CA GLY A 444 -22.65 0.26 9.82
C GLY A 444 -21.86 0.89 10.97
N LYS A 445 -20.50 0.89 10.95
CA LYS A 445 -19.70 1.49 12.02
C LYS A 445 -19.13 2.86 11.67
N SER A 446 -18.74 3.08 10.41
CA SER A 446 -18.18 4.35 9.95
C SER A 446 -19.11 5.03 8.97
N PRO A 447 -19.72 6.17 9.30
CA PRO A 447 -20.55 6.93 8.37
C PRO A 447 -19.72 7.70 7.34
N ILE A 448 -18.56 8.24 7.74
CA ILE A 448 -17.67 9.01 6.88
C ILE A 448 -16.23 8.87 7.37
N THR A 449 -15.27 8.74 6.45
CA THR A 449 -13.84 8.58 6.77
C THR A 449 -12.96 9.28 5.74
N TRP A 450 -11.79 9.75 6.19
CA TRP A 450 -10.66 10.10 5.34
C TRP A 450 -9.91 8.85 4.95
N THR A 451 -9.48 8.74 3.68
CA THR A 451 -8.74 7.60 3.16
C THR A 451 -8.06 7.90 1.83
N ALA A 452 -7.29 6.97 1.30
CA ALA A 452 -6.67 7.02 0.00
C ALA A 452 -6.79 5.69 -0.73
N TRP A 453 -6.63 5.74 -2.05
CA TRP A 453 -6.32 4.56 -2.85
C TRP A 453 -5.04 4.80 -3.61
N TYR A 454 -4.09 3.91 -3.45
CA TYR A 454 -2.87 3.79 -4.23
C TYR A 454 -3.03 2.58 -5.14
N GLN A 455 -2.58 2.67 -6.38
CA GLN A 455 -2.76 1.59 -7.33
C GLN A 455 -2.13 0.27 -6.86
N ASP A 456 -2.87 -0.82 -7.03
CA ASP A 456 -2.31 -2.17 -7.09
C ASP A 456 -1.68 -2.41 -8.47
N PHE A 457 -2.28 -1.83 -9.51
CA PHE A 457 -1.78 -1.84 -10.89
C PHE A 457 -2.34 -0.68 -11.72
N PRO A 458 -1.65 -0.25 -12.81
CA PRO A 458 -2.04 0.93 -13.60
C PRO A 458 -3.14 0.62 -14.63
N ASP A 459 -4.30 0.16 -14.16
CA ASP A 459 -5.51 0.01 -14.95
C ASP A 459 -6.71 0.59 -14.18
N PRO A 460 -7.61 1.34 -14.82
CA PRO A 460 -8.72 1.98 -14.12
C PRO A 460 -9.64 0.99 -13.38
N ASN A 461 -9.69 -0.28 -13.80
CA ASN A 461 -10.47 -1.30 -13.10
C ASN A 461 -10.04 -1.49 -11.65
N ASP A 462 -8.80 -1.14 -11.31
CA ASP A 462 -8.26 -1.12 -9.95
C ASP A 462 -8.97 -0.10 -9.02
N TRP A 463 -9.63 0.90 -9.59
CA TRP A 463 -10.46 1.85 -8.84
C TRP A 463 -11.92 1.39 -8.70
N TYR A 464 -12.39 0.50 -9.58
CA TYR A 464 -13.81 0.13 -9.58
C TYR A 464 -14.05 -1.23 -8.93
N GLU A 465 -13.29 -2.25 -9.26
CA GLU A 465 -13.55 -3.60 -8.76
C GLU A 465 -13.32 -3.74 -7.25
N PRO A 466 -12.17 -3.35 -6.67
CA PRO A 466 -11.93 -3.52 -5.24
C PRO A 466 -12.64 -2.51 -4.34
N ILE A 467 -12.96 -1.29 -4.84
CA ILE A 467 -13.40 -0.20 -3.96
C ILE A 467 -14.73 0.47 -4.35
N MET A 468 -15.35 0.10 -5.48
CA MET A 468 -16.63 0.68 -5.93
C MET A 468 -17.63 -0.35 -6.43
N SER A 469 -17.31 -1.65 -6.45
CA SER A 469 -18.23 -2.69 -6.92
C SER A 469 -19.21 -3.13 -5.83
N CYS A 470 -20.35 -3.70 -6.24
CA CYS A 470 -21.27 -4.34 -5.32
C CYS A 470 -20.64 -5.57 -4.62
N ALA A 471 -19.76 -6.29 -5.31
CA ALA A 471 -19.04 -7.43 -4.74
C ALA A 471 -18.10 -7.01 -3.60
N SER A 472 -17.55 -5.80 -3.66
CA SER A 472 -16.70 -5.23 -2.61
C SER A 472 -17.48 -4.46 -1.52
N ALA A 473 -18.80 -4.27 -1.66
CA ALA A 473 -19.64 -3.59 -0.67
C ALA A 473 -20.00 -4.49 0.55
N VAL A 474 -19.00 -5.21 1.05
CA VAL A 474 -19.10 -6.16 2.18
C VAL A 474 -18.03 -5.88 3.23
N PRO A 475 -18.22 -6.31 4.50
CA PRO A 475 -17.19 -6.13 5.53
C PRO A 475 -15.84 -6.75 5.17
N GLY A 476 -14.76 -6.10 5.62
CA GLY A 476 -13.38 -6.59 5.43
C GLY A 476 -12.78 -6.29 4.05
N THR A 477 -13.42 -5.44 3.25
CA THR A 477 -12.92 -4.96 1.95
C THR A 477 -12.50 -3.50 2.02
N PHE A 478 -11.91 -3.00 0.93
CA PHE A 478 -11.50 -1.61 0.80
C PHE A 478 -12.61 -0.67 0.30
N ASN A 479 -13.81 -1.15 0.00
CA ASN A 479 -14.97 -0.32 -0.32
C ASN A 479 -15.56 0.33 0.96
N MET A 480 -14.84 1.28 1.52
CA MET A 480 -15.23 1.98 2.76
C MET A 480 -16.49 2.83 2.62
N SER A 481 -16.94 3.08 1.41
CA SER A 481 -18.23 3.73 1.11
C SER A 481 -19.40 2.74 1.10
N PHE A 482 -19.14 1.43 1.11
CA PHE A 482 -20.15 0.38 0.90
C PHE A 482 -21.06 0.67 -0.30
N TYR A 483 -20.50 1.37 -1.30
CA TYR A 483 -21.22 1.74 -2.51
C TYR A 483 -21.48 0.51 -3.37
N CYS A 484 -22.70 0.45 -3.89
CA CYS A 484 -23.13 -0.59 -4.83
C CYS A 484 -24.15 0.02 -5.80
N ASN A 485 -23.81 0.10 -7.07
CA ASN A 485 -24.73 0.47 -8.13
C ASN A 485 -24.62 -0.57 -9.26
N PRO A 486 -25.65 -1.41 -9.48
CA PRO A 486 -25.61 -2.46 -10.51
C PRO A 486 -25.35 -1.96 -11.93
N LYS A 487 -25.71 -0.70 -12.26
CA LYS A 487 -25.44 -0.09 -13.58
C LYS A 487 -23.94 0.21 -13.73
N VAL A 488 -23.33 0.72 -12.68
CA VAL A 488 -21.86 0.95 -12.61
C VAL A 488 -21.12 -0.37 -12.71
N ASP A 489 -21.54 -1.39 -11.95
CA ASP A 489 -20.95 -2.73 -12.00
C ASP A 489 -21.03 -3.35 -13.40
N ALA A 490 -22.19 -3.31 -14.02
CA ALA A 490 -22.38 -3.85 -15.36
C ALA A 490 -21.49 -3.14 -16.38
N PHE A 491 -21.31 -1.81 -16.25
CA PHE A 491 -20.46 -1.06 -17.14
C PHE A 491 -18.97 -1.32 -16.87
N ALA A 492 -18.54 -1.35 -15.61
CA ALA A 492 -17.18 -1.74 -15.23
C ALA A 492 -16.82 -3.15 -15.72
N HIS A 493 -17.72 -4.12 -15.54
CA HIS A 493 -17.55 -5.48 -16.06
C HIS A 493 -17.43 -5.51 -17.58
N LYS A 494 -18.31 -4.78 -18.30
CA LYS A 494 -18.21 -4.64 -19.77
C LYS A 494 -16.83 -4.14 -20.17
N LEU A 495 -16.29 -3.14 -19.49
CA LEU A 495 -14.97 -2.59 -19.79
C LEU A 495 -13.86 -3.61 -19.49
N LYS A 496 -13.94 -4.33 -18.37
CA LYS A 496 -12.97 -5.34 -17.97
C LYS A 496 -12.76 -6.43 -19.03
N ILE A 497 -13.86 -6.88 -19.66
CA ILE A 497 -13.81 -7.95 -20.66
C ILE A 497 -13.48 -7.47 -22.09
N MET A 498 -13.37 -6.16 -22.33
CA MET A 498 -12.99 -5.62 -23.64
C MET A 498 -11.51 -5.88 -23.93
N THR A 499 -11.23 -6.50 -25.07
CA THR A 499 -9.87 -6.81 -25.53
C THR A 499 -9.21 -5.64 -26.29
N ASP A 500 -10.00 -4.76 -26.93
CA ASP A 500 -9.47 -3.52 -27.51
C ASP A 500 -9.19 -2.51 -26.39
N ARG A 501 -7.90 -2.42 -26.00
CA ARG A 501 -7.44 -1.52 -24.93
C ARG A 501 -7.75 -0.05 -25.21
N ALA A 502 -7.57 0.41 -26.46
CA ALA A 502 -7.76 1.81 -26.79
C ALA A 502 -9.25 2.21 -26.74
N ALA A 503 -10.14 1.38 -27.28
CA ALA A 503 -11.59 1.59 -27.18
C ALA A 503 -12.05 1.54 -25.72
N ARG A 504 -11.56 0.60 -24.94
CA ARG A 504 -11.86 0.43 -23.52
C ARG A 504 -11.49 1.67 -22.71
N LEU A 505 -10.24 2.14 -22.83
CA LEU A 505 -9.74 3.28 -22.05
C LEU A 505 -10.48 4.59 -22.35
N ARG A 506 -11.00 4.77 -23.58
CA ARG A 506 -11.83 5.93 -23.93
C ARG A 506 -13.19 5.98 -23.20
N LEU A 507 -13.66 4.87 -22.65
CA LEU A 507 -14.95 4.78 -21.96
C LEU A 507 -14.85 4.96 -20.45
N TYR A 508 -13.67 4.83 -19.83
CA TYR A 508 -13.51 5.01 -18.39
C TYR A 508 -13.88 6.40 -17.86
N PRO A 509 -13.68 7.52 -18.59
CA PRO A 509 -14.18 8.82 -18.13
C PRO A 509 -15.71 8.84 -17.93
N GLN A 510 -16.46 8.08 -18.71
CA GLN A 510 -17.91 7.94 -18.52
C GLN A 510 -18.22 7.13 -17.25
N LEU A 511 -17.50 6.03 -17.01
CA LEU A 511 -17.69 5.26 -15.79
C LEU A 511 -17.33 6.07 -14.53
N ASP A 512 -16.20 6.79 -14.56
CA ASP A 512 -15.78 7.67 -13.47
C ASP A 512 -16.84 8.74 -13.16
N LYS A 513 -17.39 9.35 -14.20
CA LYS A 513 -18.47 10.35 -14.07
C LYS A 513 -19.73 9.74 -13.45
N MET A 514 -20.14 8.53 -13.84
CA MET A 514 -21.30 7.84 -13.25
C MET A 514 -21.12 7.63 -11.74
N VAL A 515 -19.93 7.18 -11.30
CA VAL A 515 -19.61 7.04 -9.87
C VAL A 515 -19.67 8.40 -9.18
N MET A 516 -19.07 9.41 -9.77
CA MET A 516 -19.04 10.75 -9.17
C MET A 516 -20.41 11.44 -9.16
N GLU A 517 -21.34 11.12 -10.05
CA GLU A 517 -22.74 11.57 -9.99
C GLU A 517 -23.48 10.97 -8.80
N ASP A 518 -23.17 9.72 -8.40
CA ASP A 518 -23.67 9.08 -7.18
C ASP A 518 -22.93 9.57 -5.92
N ALA A 519 -21.76 10.19 -6.08
CA ALA A 519 -20.95 10.82 -5.05
C ALA A 519 -20.66 9.93 -3.81
N PRO A 520 -20.28 8.64 -3.94
CA PRO A 520 -19.93 7.81 -2.78
C PRO A 520 -18.66 8.31 -2.09
N VAL A 521 -17.86 9.06 -2.83
CA VAL A 521 -16.61 9.66 -2.36
C VAL A 521 -16.54 11.16 -2.70
N ALA A 522 -15.69 11.88 -1.98
CA ALA A 522 -15.28 13.25 -2.33
C ALA A 522 -13.75 13.23 -2.55
N PRO A 523 -13.27 13.10 -3.80
CA PRO A 523 -11.87 13.21 -4.13
C PRO A 523 -11.32 14.57 -3.76
N VAL A 524 -10.12 14.63 -3.18
CA VAL A 524 -9.52 15.87 -2.71
C VAL A 524 -8.26 16.21 -3.49
N PHE A 525 -7.27 15.33 -3.50
CA PHE A 525 -6.03 15.54 -4.26
C PHE A 525 -5.38 14.22 -4.69
N ASN A 526 -4.53 14.30 -5.71
CA ASN A 526 -3.64 13.22 -6.14
C ASN A 526 -2.27 13.43 -5.49
N SER A 527 -1.68 12.37 -4.94
CA SER A 527 -0.44 12.43 -4.18
C SER A 527 0.78 12.71 -5.09
N VAL A 528 1.70 13.50 -4.57
CA VAL A 528 3.03 13.72 -5.16
C VAL A 528 4.05 13.35 -4.11
N PHE A 529 4.89 12.36 -4.42
CA PHE A 529 5.94 11.91 -3.52
C PHE A 529 7.21 12.73 -3.74
N TYR A 530 7.91 13.02 -2.65
CA TYR A 530 9.20 13.68 -2.64
C TYR A 530 10.12 12.89 -1.71
N SER A 531 11.36 12.69 -2.12
CA SER A 531 12.37 12.02 -1.30
C SER A 531 13.69 12.78 -1.42
N LEU A 532 14.44 12.82 -0.32
CA LEU A 532 15.77 13.39 -0.26
C LEU A 532 16.78 12.26 -0.05
N PRO A 533 17.45 11.74 -1.11
CA PRO A 533 18.49 10.73 -0.96
C PRO A 533 19.77 11.32 -0.33
N SER A 534 20.64 10.46 0.21
CA SER A 534 21.98 10.87 0.67
C SER A 534 22.86 11.38 -0.50
N THR A 535 23.95 12.07 -0.19
CA THR A 535 24.90 12.57 -1.22
C THR A 535 25.66 11.43 -1.91
N SER A 536 25.69 10.26 -1.34
CA SER A 536 26.33 9.07 -1.91
C SER A 536 25.51 8.43 -3.05
N MET A 537 24.20 8.70 -3.14
CA MET A 537 23.35 8.19 -4.20
C MET A 537 23.63 8.90 -5.51
N LYS A 538 24.13 8.16 -6.52
CA LYS A 538 24.48 8.69 -7.85
C LYS A 538 23.35 8.56 -8.86
N ARG A 539 22.53 7.50 -8.72
CA ARG A 539 21.31 7.31 -9.48
C ARG A 539 20.20 6.87 -8.52
N TYR A 540 19.16 7.66 -8.47
CA TYR A 540 17.98 7.46 -7.66
C TYR A 540 16.77 8.11 -8.30
N SER A 541 15.64 7.44 -8.23
CA SER A 541 14.33 7.97 -8.63
C SER A 541 13.23 7.32 -7.82
N ILE A 542 12.12 8.01 -7.66
CA ILE A 542 10.88 7.43 -7.16
C ILE A 542 10.10 6.92 -8.38
N SER A 543 9.63 5.70 -8.37
CA SER A 543 8.80 5.15 -9.45
C SER A 543 7.32 5.53 -9.27
N ALA A 544 6.60 5.73 -10.37
CA ALA A 544 5.14 5.77 -10.38
C ALA A 544 4.51 4.37 -10.40
N SER A 545 5.31 3.30 -10.59
CA SER A 545 4.84 1.91 -10.49
C SER A 545 4.46 1.56 -9.05
N PRO A 546 3.72 0.47 -8.81
CA PRO A 546 3.37 0.03 -7.47
C PRO A 546 4.57 -0.21 -6.53
N TRP A 547 5.77 -0.40 -7.11
CA TRP A 547 7.00 -0.66 -6.34
C TRP A 547 7.53 0.54 -5.56
N THR A 548 7.26 1.78 -5.99
CA THR A 548 7.76 3.06 -5.45
C THR A 548 9.29 3.16 -5.41
N LEU A 549 9.99 2.25 -4.74
CA LEU A 549 11.46 2.13 -4.72
C LEU A 549 11.89 0.94 -5.60
N VAL A 550 12.85 1.16 -6.49
CA VAL A 550 13.34 0.17 -7.45
C VAL A 550 14.83 -0.05 -7.21
N PHE A 551 15.16 -0.81 -6.16
CA PHE A 551 16.53 -0.97 -5.65
C PHE A 551 17.54 -1.47 -6.68
N GLN A 552 17.12 -2.33 -7.61
CA GLN A 552 18.01 -2.86 -8.64
C GLN A 552 18.52 -1.81 -9.64
N ASP A 553 17.85 -0.64 -9.72
CA ASP A 553 18.22 0.45 -10.62
C ASP A 553 19.11 1.50 -9.95
N TYR A 554 19.25 1.46 -8.63
CA TYR A 554 19.96 2.48 -7.86
C TYR A 554 21.46 2.28 -7.90
N VAL A 555 22.21 3.41 -7.98
CA VAL A 555 23.66 3.43 -7.97
C VAL A 555 24.14 4.27 -6.81
N LYS A 556 25.03 3.70 -5.99
CA LYS A 556 25.73 4.39 -4.91
C LYS A 556 27.19 4.61 -5.29
N GLY A 557 27.72 5.82 -5.00
CA GLY A 557 29.11 6.22 -5.29
C GLY A 557 30.13 5.78 -4.26
#